data_f45ee4c756ea69a242cf26035d9b276c
#
_entry.id   f45ee4c756ea69a242cf26035d9b276c
#
_cell.length_a   1.000
_cell.length_b   1.000
_cell.length_c   1.000
_cell.angle_alpha   90.00
_cell.angle_beta   90.00
_cell.angle_gamma   90.00
#
_symmetry.space_group_name_H-M   'P 1'
#
loop_
_entity.id
_entity.type
_entity.pdbx_description
1 polymer ?
#
loop_
_entity_poly.entity_id
_entity_poly.type
_entity_poly.pdbx_seq_one_letter_code
_entity_poly.pdbx_strand_id
1 'polypeptide(L)'
;MTESVLRGVPPTETNLRDFVTALLPQGFAKIVQPIASTTITTDAQGLTAGEVKIQTMTGPIPAYRAMPEKGSKFPLVLVVQEIFGVHEHIKDVCRRLAKLGYFAIAVDLYHRQGDVTQFTDNQEIFAKVVNFVPDSQVMSDLDASVVYAESTGKADTSKLGITGFCWGGRVTWTYCVHNPKVKAGVAWYGRLIAPAKAALQPAYPVELAQHLKVPVLGLYGGADAGISIENVEQMRAALKAAGNTVSEIVVYDGAPHAFYADYRP
;
A
#
# COMPACT_ATOMS: atom_id res chain seq x y z
N MET A 1 35.43 0.74 23.88
CA MET A 1 35.46 1.98 23.08
C MET A 1 34.87 1.61 21.73
N THR A 2 33.71 1.97 21.27
CA THR A 2 32.70 2.93 21.68
C THR A 2 31.48 2.73 20.79
N GLU A 3 30.38 2.28 21.35
CA GLU A 3 29.06 2.17 20.70
C GLU A 3 28.32 3.52 20.60
N SER A 4 29.01 4.62 20.42
CA SER A 4 28.39 5.95 20.57
C SER A 4 28.26 6.78 19.31
N VAL A 5 28.41 6.22 18.10
CA VAL A 5 28.44 7.04 16.86
C VAL A 5 27.18 6.93 15.99
N LEU A 6 26.16 6.13 16.36
CA LEU A 6 24.95 5.98 15.54
C LEU A 6 23.64 6.47 16.23
N ARG A 7 23.73 7.16 17.35
CA ARG A 7 22.59 7.91 17.87
C ARG A 7 22.71 9.35 17.41
N GLY A 8 22.17 9.64 16.24
CA GLY A 8 21.84 11.03 15.91
C GLY A 8 20.99 11.62 17.04
N VAL A 9 21.30 12.84 17.46
CA VAL A 9 20.52 13.61 18.41
C VAL A 9 19.06 13.50 17.96
N PRO A 10 18.12 13.02 18.79
CA PRO A 10 16.72 12.99 18.41
C PRO A 10 16.32 14.42 18.06
N PRO A 11 15.67 14.66 16.90
CA PRO A 11 15.23 15.99 16.53
C PRO A 11 14.33 16.52 17.65
N THR A 12 14.52 17.76 18.06
CA THR A 12 13.60 18.45 18.98
C THR A 12 12.20 18.46 18.34
N GLU A 13 11.12 18.49 19.14
CA GLU A 13 9.75 18.51 18.61
C GLU A 13 9.55 19.57 17.50
N THR A 14 10.19 20.72 17.61
CA THR A 14 10.19 21.79 16.62
C THR A 14 10.85 21.35 15.30
N ASN A 15 11.98 20.63 15.37
CA ASN A 15 12.68 20.13 14.17
C ASN A 15 11.91 19.02 13.45
N LEU A 16 11.17 18.20 14.20
CA LEU A 16 10.34 17.15 13.61
C LEU A 16 9.15 17.76 12.86
N ARG A 17 8.49 18.77 13.47
CA ARG A 17 7.40 19.52 12.82
C ARG A 17 7.88 20.24 11.56
N ASP A 18 9.00 20.95 11.62
CA ASP A 18 9.55 21.69 10.52
C ASP A 18 10.00 20.74 9.37
N PHE A 19 10.61 19.60 9.73
CA PHE A 19 11.00 18.56 8.78
C PHE A 19 9.78 17.94 8.09
N VAL A 20 8.74 17.62 8.84
CA VAL A 20 7.50 17.04 8.30
C VAL A 20 6.74 18.05 7.45
N THR A 21 6.63 19.30 7.90
CA THR A 21 5.96 20.37 7.16
C THR A 21 6.67 20.68 5.84
N ALA A 22 8.00 20.54 5.81
CA ALA A 22 8.80 20.72 4.60
C ALA A 22 8.69 19.55 3.60
N LEU A 23 8.37 18.32 4.09
CA LEU A 23 8.32 17.12 3.27
C LEU A 23 6.92 16.69 2.87
N LEU A 24 5.87 17.17 3.55
CA LEU A 24 4.50 16.78 3.31
C LEU A 24 3.66 17.95 2.80
N PRO A 25 2.73 17.73 1.88
CA PRO A 25 1.68 18.69 1.58
C PRO A 25 0.97 19.10 2.88
N GLN A 26 0.67 20.38 3.07
CA GLN A 26 0.11 20.89 4.33
C GLN A 26 -1.17 20.16 4.76
N GLY A 27 -2.03 19.78 3.81
CA GLY A 27 -3.24 19.03 4.08
C GLY A 27 -2.96 17.63 4.66
N PHE A 28 -1.96 16.93 4.12
CA PHE A 28 -1.57 15.61 4.58
C PHE A 28 -1.07 15.61 6.02
N ALA A 29 -0.24 16.61 6.40
CA ALA A 29 0.26 16.74 7.77
C ALA A 29 -0.87 16.83 8.82
N LYS A 30 -2.04 17.37 8.45
CA LYS A 30 -3.21 17.44 9.35
C LYS A 30 -3.91 16.09 9.54
N ILE A 31 -3.87 15.22 8.52
CA ILE A 31 -4.56 13.91 8.54
C ILE A 31 -3.77 12.87 9.31
N VAL A 32 -2.43 12.93 9.24
CA VAL A 32 -1.54 11.89 9.82
C VAL A 32 -0.90 12.31 11.14
N GLN A 33 -1.25 13.44 11.71
CA GLN A 33 -0.74 13.86 13.03
C GLN A 33 -1.50 13.19 14.19
N PRO A 34 -0.80 12.93 15.31
CA PRO A 34 0.60 13.22 15.59
C PRO A 34 1.52 12.21 14.89
N ILE A 35 2.71 12.69 14.47
CA ILE A 35 3.76 11.82 13.92
C ILE A 35 4.47 11.17 15.09
N ALA A 36 4.51 9.85 15.10
CA ALA A 36 5.17 9.09 16.13
C ALA A 36 6.70 9.25 16.08
N SER A 37 7.34 9.24 17.24
CA SER A 37 8.80 9.18 17.35
C SER A 37 9.40 7.89 16.74
N THR A 38 8.55 6.92 16.45
CA THR A 38 8.88 5.64 15.81
C THR A 38 8.90 5.69 14.28
N THR A 39 8.55 6.83 13.67
CA THR A 39 8.52 6.98 12.21
C THR A 39 9.88 6.64 11.60
N ILE A 40 9.88 5.66 10.70
CA ILE A 40 11.06 5.24 9.96
C ILE A 40 11.21 6.11 8.72
N THR A 41 12.41 6.63 8.49
CA THR A 41 12.75 7.35 7.26
C THR A 41 13.92 6.64 6.58
N THR A 42 13.68 6.09 5.41
CA THR A 42 14.69 5.42 4.59
C THR A 42 15.26 6.42 3.59
N ASP A 43 16.58 6.60 3.58
CA ASP A 43 17.25 7.45 2.60
C ASP A 43 17.23 6.83 1.18
N ALA A 44 17.56 7.64 0.19
CA ALA A 44 17.66 7.22 -1.20
C ALA A 44 19.10 6.88 -1.65
N GLN A 45 20.08 6.80 -0.75
CA GLN A 45 21.46 6.46 -1.11
C GLN A 45 21.54 5.08 -1.76
N GLY A 46 22.16 4.98 -2.94
CA GLY A 46 22.24 3.75 -3.74
C GLY A 46 20.93 3.33 -4.40
N LEU A 47 19.92 4.21 -4.41
CA LEU A 47 18.65 3.99 -5.07
C LEU A 47 18.42 5.00 -6.20
N THR A 48 17.72 4.56 -7.23
CA THR A 48 17.00 5.44 -8.15
C THR A 48 15.56 5.54 -7.63
N ALA A 49 15.24 6.66 -6.98
CA ALA A 49 13.93 6.88 -6.34
C ALA A 49 13.37 8.25 -6.72
N GLY A 50 12.06 8.35 -6.87
CA GLY A 50 11.39 9.62 -7.16
C GLY A 50 10.06 9.47 -7.87
N GLU A 51 9.43 10.61 -8.08
CA GLU A 51 8.15 10.74 -8.79
C GLU A 51 8.34 10.42 -10.28
N VAL A 52 7.34 9.73 -10.83
CA VAL A 52 7.23 9.42 -12.25
C VAL A 52 5.79 9.58 -12.70
N LYS A 53 5.57 9.56 -14.02
CA LYS A 53 4.22 9.52 -14.60
C LYS A 53 4.03 8.19 -15.32
N ILE A 54 2.92 7.52 -15.03
CA ILE A 54 2.53 6.28 -15.68
C ILE A 54 1.46 6.62 -16.73
N GLN A 55 1.69 6.22 -17.96
CA GLN A 55 0.68 6.37 -19.02
C GLN A 55 -0.43 5.35 -18.83
N THR A 56 -1.65 5.81 -18.71
CA THR A 56 -2.87 5.00 -18.63
C THR A 56 -3.79 5.27 -19.83
N MET A 57 -4.87 4.54 -19.94
CA MET A 57 -5.87 4.75 -21.01
C MET A 57 -6.54 6.13 -20.93
N THR A 58 -6.57 6.76 -19.76
CA THR A 58 -7.21 8.06 -19.50
C THR A 58 -6.21 9.21 -19.32
N GLY A 59 -4.96 8.99 -19.67
CA GLY A 59 -3.88 9.97 -19.55
C GLY A 59 -2.83 9.59 -18.49
N PRO A 60 -1.79 10.41 -18.35
CA PRO A 60 -0.72 10.13 -17.41
C PRO A 60 -1.19 10.39 -15.97
N ILE A 61 -0.82 9.50 -15.05
CA ILE A 61 -1.07 9.64 -13.62
C ILE A 61 0.24 9.61 -12.83
N PRO A 62 0.32 10.32 -11.69
CA PRO A 62 1.50 10.32 -10.82
C PRO A 62 1.75 8.95 -10.21
N ALA A 63 3.02 8.64 -9.99
CA ALA A 63 3.46 7.50 -9.21
C ALA A 63 4.80 7.80 -8.55
N TYR A 64 5.12 7.09 -7.49
CA TYR A 64 6.46 7.08 -6.91
C TYR A 64 7.09 5.71 -7.15
N ARG A 65 8.35 5.68 -7.60
CA ARG A 65 9.11 4.45 -7.73
C ARG A 65 10.43 4.53 -6.96
N ALA A 66 10.91 3.35 -6.53
CA ALA A 66 12.25 3.19 -6.00
C ALA A 66 12.81 1.83 -6.45
N MET A 67 14.10 1.78 -6.79
CA MET A 67 14.82 0.57 -7.16
C MET A 67 16.31 0.76 -6.86
N PRO A 68 17.13 -0.31 -6.79
CA PRO A 68 18.57 -0.15 -6.72
C PRO A 68 19.11 0.68 -7.90
N GLU A 69 20.07 1.55 -7.64
CA GLU A 69 20.71 2.40 -8.67
C GLU A 69 21.43 1.55 -9.72
N LYS A 70 22.13 0.52 -9.25
CA LYS A 70 22.94 -0.37 -10.10
C LYS A 70 22.26 -1.70 -10.32
N GLY A 71 22.37 -2.24 -11.53
CA GLY A 71 21.79 -3.51 -11.90
C GLY A 71 20.51 -3.38 -12.73
N SER A 72 19.87 -4.52 -12.92
CA SER A 72 18.60 -4.66 -13.67
C SER A 72 17.94 -6.00 -13.31
N LYS A 73 16.76 -6.26 -13.90
CA LYS A 73 15.98 -7.47 -13.63
C LYS A 73 15.56 -7.62 -12.15
N PHE A 74 15.27 -6.50 -11.50
CA PHE A 74 14.76 -6.49 -10.14
C PHE A 74 13.34 -7.06 -10.11
N PRO A 75 13.00 -7.96 -9.17
CA PRO A 75 11.61 -8.36 -8.96
C PRO A 75 10.72 -7.14 -8.74
N LEU A 76 9.55 -7.11 -9.36
CA LEU A 76 8.62 -5.99 -9.28
C LEU A 76 7.67 -6.16 -8.09
N VAL A 77 7.51 -5.12 -7.29
CA VAL A 77 6.50 -5.04 -6.24
C VAL A 77 5.62 -3.81 -6.45
N LEU A 78 4.33 -4.02 -6.66
CA LEU A 78 3.32 -2.97 -6.59
C LEU A 78 3.02 -2.66 -5.13
N VAL A 79 3.09 -1.39 -4.75
CA VAL A 79 2.76 -0.92 -3.40
C VAL A 79 1.48 -0.12 -3.47
N VAL A 80 0.43 -0.62 -2.83
CA VAL A 80 -0.90 0.00 -2.90
C VAL A 80 -1.15 0.85 -1.67
N GLN A 81 -1.48 2.10 -1.92
CA GLN A 81 -1.70 3.16 -0.93
C GLN A 81 -2.85 2.88 0.04
N GLU A 82 -2.84 3.58 1.16
CA GLU A 82 -3.97 3.74 2.07
C GLU A 82 -4.97 4.77 1.51
N ILE A 83 -5.97 5.16 2.31
CA ILE A 83 -6.93 6.22 1.93
C ILE A 83 -6.27 7.60 1.78
N PHE A 84 -5.05 7.78 2.25
CA PHE A 84 -4.31 9.03 2.23
C PHE A 84 -3.48 9.27 0.95
N GLY A 85 -3.63 8.42 -0.07
CA GLY A 85 -2.86 8.52 -1.30
C GLY A 85 -1.42 8.01 -1.17
N VAL A 86 -0.58 8.35 -2.15
CA VAL A 86 0.86 8.01 -2.15
C VAL A 86 1.63 9.02 -1.31
N HIS A 87 1.42 8.97 0.00
CA HIS A 87 2.08 9.83 0.98
C HIS A 87 3.48 9.32 1.37
N GLU A 88 4.18 10.06 2.24
CA GLU A 88 5.58 9.79 2.54
C GLU A 88 5.84 8.38 3.09
N HIS A 89 4.96 7.84 3.95
CA HIS A 89 5.11 6.46 4.42
C HIS A 89 5.06 5.44 3.27
N ILE A 90 4.13 5.60 2.32
CA ILE A 90 4.05 4.71 1.13
C ILE A 90 5.31 4.85 0.27
N LYS A 91 5.83 6.06 0.10
CA LYS A 91 7.11 6.31 -0.60
C LYS A 91 8.27 5.67 0.15
N ASP A 92 8.27 5.74 1.48
CA ASP A 92 9.28 5.11 2.32
C ASP A 92 9.25 3.58 2.22
N VAL A 93 8.07 2.97 2.21
CA VAL A 93 7.91 1.53 1.95
C VAL A 93 8.52 1.14 0.59
N CYS A 94 8.33 1.95 -0.46
CA CYS A 94 8.98 1.71 -1.75
C CYS A 94 10.51 1.76 -1.61
N ARG A 95 11.08 2.71 -0.86
CA ARG A 95 12.53 2.79 -0.62
C ARG A 95 13.04 1.60 0.20
N ARG A 96 12.32 1.17 1.25
CA ARG A 96 12.65 -0.04 2.03
C ARG A 96 12.74 -1.27 1.14
N LEU A 97 11.75 -1.48 0.27
CA LEU A 97 11.76 -2.58 -0.69
C LEU A 97 12.92 -2.47 -1.69
N ALA A 98 13.21 -1.25 -2.16
CA ALA A 98 14.34 -1.01 -3.06
C ALA A 98 15.70 -1.31 -2.39
N LYS A 99 15.88 -0.99 -1.11
CA LYS A 99 17.07 -1.40 -0.33
C LYS A 99 17.23 -2.93 -0.25
N LEU A 100 16.12 -3.66 -0.35
CA LEU A 100 16.10 -5.13 -0.39
C LEU A 100 16.26 -5.72 -1.81
N GLY A 101 16.47 -4.87 -2.83
CA GLY A 101 16.73 -5.32 -4.19
C GLY A 101 15.51 -5.40 -5.10
N TYR A 102 14.36 -4.85 -4.71
CA TYR A 102 13.14 -4.83 -5.53
C TYR A 102 13.03 -3.55 -6.36
N PHE A 103 12.32 -3.65 -7.47
CA PHE A 103 11.71 -2.48 -8.11
C PHE A 103 10.33 -2.28 -7.48
N ALA A 104 10.18 -1.26 -6.65
CA ALA A 104 8.92 -0.94 -5.98
C ALA A 104 8.26 0.28 -6.63
N ILE A 105 6.94 0.24 -6.82
CA ILE A 105 6.19 1.34 -7.41
C ILE A 105 4.82 1.49 -6.76
N ALA A 106 4.47 2.72 -6.41
CA ALA A 106 3.17 3.11 -5.89
C ALA A 106 2.55 4.16 -6.81
N VAL A 107 1.43 3.85 -7.44
CA VAL A 107 0.69 4.75 -8.33
C VAL A 107 -0.42 5.46 -7.57
N ASP A 108 -0.65 6.73 -7.87
CA ASP A 108 -1.75 7.50 -7.28
C ASP A 108 -3.09 7.09 -7.90
N LEU A 109 -3.75 6.19 -7.21
CA LEU A 109 -5.03 5.61 -7.62
C LEU A 109 -6.22 6.58 -7.48
N TYR A 110 -6.01 7.71 -6.80
CA TYR A 110 -7.05 8.73 -6.56
C TYR A 110 -6.93 9.96 -7.46
N HIS A 111 -5.88 10.04 -8.27
CA HIS A 111 -5.55 11.21 -9.09
C HIS A 111 -6.72 11.79 -9.87
N ARG A 112 -7.65 10.95 -10.34
CA ARG A 112 -8.81 11.40 -11.14
C ARG A 112 -10.00 11.84 -10.29
N GLN A 113 -10.08 11.37 -9.05
CA GLN A 113 -11.20 11.65 -8.16
C GLN A 113 -10.95 12.87 -7.28
N GLY A 114 -9.69 13.17 -6.97
CA GLY A 114 -9.33 14.34 -6.22
C GLY A 114 -8.06 14.19 -5.39
N ASP A 115 -7.64 15.29 -4.83
CA ASP A 115 -6.49 15.38 -3.94
C ASP A 115 -6.94 15.17 -2.48
N VAL A 116 -6.64 14.00 -1.93
CA VAL A 116 -7.01 13.64 -0.55
C VAL A 116 -6.32 14.50 0.50
N THR A 117 -5.23 15.21 0.15
CA THR A 117 -4.52 16.11 1.08
C THR A 117 -5.32 17.34 1.45
N GLN A 118 -6.40 17.62 0.72
CA GLN A 118 -7.31 18.76 0.99
C GLN A 118 -8.28 18.48 2.14
N PHE A 119 -8.39 17.24 2.59
CA PHE A 119 -9.33 16.82 3.63
C PHE A 119 -8.61 16.55 4.95
N THR A 120 -9.28 16.84 6.05
CA THR A 120 -8.77 16.61 7.41
C THR A 120 -9.52 15.50 8.15
N ASP A 121 -10.61 15.01 7.57
CA ASP A 121 -11.45 13.95 8.14
C ASP A 121 -11.51 12.75 7.18
N ASN A 122 -11.30 11.57 7.74
CA ASN A 122 -11.38 10.32 6.99
C ASN A 122 -12.75 10.09 6.34
N GLN A 123 -13.84 10.53 6.99
CA GLN A 123 -15.19 10.42 6.42
C GLN A 123 -15.34 11.26 5.16
N GLU A 124 -14.74 12.46 5.13
CA GLU A 124 -14.73 13.28 3.93
C GLU A 124 -13.93 12.65 2.79
N ILE A 125 -12.77 12.03 3.11
CA ILE A 125 -11.96 11.28 2.13
C ILE A 125 -12.80 10.16 1.50
N PHE A 126 -13.50 9.37 2.31
CA PHE A 126 -14.38 8.33 1.79
C PHE A 126 -15.53 8.92 0.96
N ALA A 127 -16.23 9.92 1.48
CA ALA A 127 -17.41 10.48 0.85
C ALA A 127 -17.11 11.24 -0.45
N LYS A 128 -15.92 11.83 -0.60
CA LYS A 128 -15.59 12.70 -1.73
C LYS A 128 -14.63 12.10 -2.73
N VAL A 129 -13.85 11.09 -2.33
CA VAL A 129 -12.81 10.49 -3.18
C VAL A 129 -12.94 8.98 -3.27
N VAL A 130 -12.73 8.25 -2.17
CA VAL A 130 -12.54 6.78 -2.19
C VAL A 130 -13.77 6.05 -2.75
N ASN A 131 -14.98 6.46 -2.40
CA ASN A 131 -16.21 5.84 -2.89
C ASN A 131 -16.46 6.07 -4.39
N PHE A 132 -15.74 6.99 -5.02
CA PHE A 132 -15.83 7.29 -6.44
C PHE A 132 -14.72 6.64 -7.28
N VAL A 133 -13.86 5.83 -6.66
CA VAL A 133 -12.79 5.11 -7.36
C VAL A 133 -13.30 3.73 -7.81
N PRO A 134 -13.51 3.50 -9.12
CA PRO A 134 -13.97 2.20 -9.60
C PRO A 134 -12.89 1.12 -9.45
N ASP A 135 -13.27 -0.09 -9.05
CA ASP A 135 -12.35 -1.23 -9.03
C ASP A 135 -11.70 -1.47 -10.41
N SER A 136 -12.45 -1.31 -11.49
CA SER A 136 -11.92 -1.45 -12.86
C SER A 136 -10.82 -0.45 -13.20
N GLN A 137 -10.93 0.79 -12.71
CA GLN A 137 -9.88 1.80 -12.83
C GLN A 137 -8.63 1.37 -12.05
N VAL A 138 -8.80 0.92 -10.80
CA VAL A 138 -7.70 0.47 -9.95
C VAL A 138 -6.93 -0.67 -10.60
N MET A 139 -7.65 -1.69 -11.11
CA MET A 139 -7.01 -2.82 -11.80
C MET A 139 -6.22 -2.37 -13.04
N SER A 140 -6.83 -1.51 -13.87
CA SER A 140 -6.17 -0.97 -15.07
C SER A 140 -4.93 -0.13 -14.76
N ASP A 141 -4.97 0.68 -13.69
CA ASP A 141 -3.83 1.52 -13.30
C ASP A 141 -2.66 0.68 -12.74
N LEU A 142 -2.97 -0.38 -12.01
CA LEU A 142 -1.95 -1.33 -11.55
C LEU A 142 -1.35 -2.12 -12.73
N ASP A 143 -2.15 -2.54 -13.70
CA ASP A 143 -1.65 -3.17 -14.94
C ASP A 143 -0.76 -2.20 -15.72
N ALA A 144 -1.15 -0.93 -15.85
CA ALA A 144 -0.33 0.11 -16.48
C ALA A 144 1.01 0.32 -15.73
N SER A 145 1.01 0.16 -14.41
CA SER A 145 2.24 0.24 -13.59
C SER A 145 3.20 -0.91 -13.90
N VAL A 146 2.67 -2.12 -14.16
CA VAL A 146 3.49 -3.28 -14.60
C VAL A 146 4.10 -3.01 -15.97
N VAL A 147 3.30 -2.52 -16.93
CA VAL A 147 3.77 -2.16 -18.27
C VAL A 147 4.84 -1.07 -18.21
N TYR A 148 4.64 -0.05 -17.38
CA TYR A 148 5.65 0.99 -17.15
C TYR A 148 6.95 0.41 -16.60
N ALA A 149 6.88 -0.42 -15.56
CA ALA A 149 8.07 -1.03 -14.96
C ALA A 149 8.84 -1.88 -15.99
N GLU A 150 8.15 -2.65 -16.81
CA GLU A 150 8.74 -3.45 -17.89
C GLU A 150 9.45 -2.56 -18.93
N SER A 151 8.81 -1.47 -19.34
CA SER A 151 9.37 -0.54 -20.34
C SER A 151 10.68 0.11 -19.91
N THR A 152 10.97 0.18 -18.61
CA THR A 152 12.24 0.70 -18.07
C THR A 152 13.44 -0.22 -18.36
N GLY A 153 13.20 -1.49 -18.71
CA GLY A 153 14.23 -2.52 -18.82
C GLY A 153 14.89 -2.90 -17.48
N LYS A 154 14.44 -2.34 -16.37
CA LYS A 154 15.01 -2.56 -15.03
C LYS A 154 14.26 -3.61 -14.22
N ALA A 155 12.95 -3.73 -14.41
CA ALA A 155 12.11 -4.70 -13.69
C ALA A 155 12.08 -6.07 -14.37
N ASP A 156 11.96 -7.12 -13.54
CA ASP A 156 11.61 -8.47 -13.95
C ASP A 156 10.13 -8.72 -13.61
N THR A 157 9.26 -8.46 -14.57
CA THR A 157 7.80 -8.62 -14.39
C THR A 157 7.33 -10.07 -14.31
N SER A 158 8.22 -11.04 -14.60
CA SER A 158 7.94 -12.46 -14.33
C SER A 158 7.95 -12.79 -12.83
N LYS A 159 8.51 -11.88 -12.01
CA LYS A 159 8.57 -11.93 -10.54
C LYS A 159 7.77 -10.78 -9.95
N LEU A 160 6.49 -10.71 -10.32
CA LEU A 160 5.56 -9.70 -9.86
C LEU A 160 4.98 -10.05 -8.49
N GLY A 161 5.15 -9.16 -7.53
CA GLY A 161 4.47 -9.18 -6.23
C GLY A 161 3.61 -7.94 -6.02
N ILE A 162 2.72 -7.97 -5.04
CA ILE A 162 1.89 -6.84 -4.63
C ILE A 162 1.77 -6.78 -3.11
N THR A 163 1.83 -5.59 -2.55
CA THR A 163 1.50 -5.34 -1.15
C THR A 163 0.65 -4.09 -1.03
N GLY A 164 -0.23 -4.03 -0.04
CA GLY A 164 -1.09 -2.87 0.15
C GLY A 164 -1.67 -2.79 1.55
N PHE A 165 -2.02 -1.58 1.96
CA PHE A 165 -2.34 -1.21 3.33
C PHE A 165 -3.75 -0.64 3.42
N CYS A 166 -4.53 -1.02 4.44
CA CYS A 166 -5.90 -0.53 4.66
C CYS A 166 -6.78 -0.75 3.41
N TRP A 167 -7.24 0.29 2.75
CA TRP A 167 -7.93 0.19 1.47
C TRP A 167 -7.11 -0.58 0.43
N GLY A 168 -5.81 -0.32 0.35
CA GLY A 168 -4.87 -1.05 -0.51
C GLY A 168 -4.70 -2.52 -0.13
N GLY A 169 -4.94 -2.90 1.12
CA GLY A 169 -4.96 -4.30 1.54
C GLY A 169 -6.13 -5.07 0.88
N ARG A 170 -7.32 -4.44 0.77
CA ARG A 170 -8.41 -4.98 -0.03
C ARG A 170 -8.02 -5.11 -1.50
N VAL A 171 -7.42 -4.07 -2.06
CA VAL A 171 -6.96 -4.05 -3.46
C VAL A 171 -5.94 -5.17 -3.72
N THR A 172 -5.07 -5.48 -2.78
CA THR A 172 -4.10 -6.59 -2.92
C THR A 172 -4.81 -7.92 -3.16
N TRP A 173 -5.83 -8.26 -2.37
CA TRP A 173 -6.62 -9.47 -2.57
C TRP A 173 -7.29 -9.50 -3.94
N THR A 174 -7.93 -8.39 -4.33
CA THR A 174 -8.69 -8.30 -5.59
C THR A 174 -7.76 -8.32 -6.80
N TYR A 175 -6.60 -7.67 -6.73
CA TYR A 175 -5.62 -7.68 -7.82
C TYR A 175 -4.97 -9.06 -8.01
N CYS A 176 -4.74 -9.83 -6.94
CA CYS A 176 -4.25 -11.22 -7.04
C CYS A 176 -5.25 -12.14 -7.76
N VAL A 177 -6.54 -11.80 -7.74
CA VAL A 177 -7.57 -12.51 -8.55
C VAL A 177 -7.58 -11.98 -9.97
N HIS A 178 -7.44 -10.66 -10.16
CA HIS A 178 -7.45 -10.00 -11.46
C HIS A 178 -6.25 -10.39 -12.35
N ASN A 179 -5.04 -10.41 -11.78
CA ASN A 179 -3.82 -10.64 -12.54
C ASN A 179 -3.12 -11.94 -12.13
N PRO A 180 -3.30 -13.05 -12.89
CA PRO A 180 -2.71 -14.34 -12.57
C PRO A 180 -1.18 -14.39 -12.72
N LYS A 181 -0.53 -13.35 -13.24
CA LYS A 181 0.94 -13.24 -13.31
C LYS A 181 1.56 -12.88 -11.95
N VAL A 182 0.78 -12.36 -11.02
CA VAL A 182 1.24 -12.11 -9.64
C VAL A 182 1.72 -13.41 -9.00
N LYS A 183 2.87 -13.38 -8.35
CA LYS A 183 3.48 -14.55 -7.69
C LYS A 183 3.13 -14.63 -6.22
N ALA A 184 2.95 -13.47 -5.57
CA ALA A 184 2.52 -13.40 -4.18
C ALA A 184 1.93 -12.03 -3.86
N GLY A 185 0.98 -12.00 -2.91
CA GLY A 185 0.43 -10.78 -2.34
C GLY A 185 0.62 -10.72 -0.83
N VAL A 186 0.80 -9.50 -0.27
CA VAL A 186 0.75 -9.26 1.18
C VAL A 186 -0.27 -8.17 1.47
N ALA A 187 -1.37 -8.55 2.10
CA ALA A 187 -2.51 -7.69 2.37
C ALA A 187 -2.55 -7.29 3.86
N TRP A 188 -2.29 -6.01 4.14
CA TRP A 188 -2.24 -5.46 5.49
C TRP A 188 -3.60 -4.86 5.87
N TYR A 189 -4.24 -5.39 6.89
CA TYR A 189 -5.51 -4.88 7.47
C TYR A 189 -6.51 -4.36 6.43
N GLY A 190 -6.62 -5.07 5.30
CA GLY A 190 -7.56 -4.73 4.24
C GLY A 190 -8.95 -5.28 4.52
N ARG A 191 -10.00 -4.49 4.24
CA ARG A 191 -11.38 -4.92 4.44
C ARG A 191 -11.69 -6.17 3.62
N LEU A 192 -12.21 -7.20 4.27
CA LEU A 192 -12.52 -8.50 3.69
C LEU A 192 -13.97 -8.62 3.23
N ILE A 193 -14.88 -7.97 3.96
CA ILE A 193 -16.32 -8.00 3.75
C ILE A 193 -16.85 -6.58 3.87
N ALA A 194 -17.79 -6.20 3.03
CA ALA A 194 -18.50 -4.93 3.19
C ALA A 194 -19.89 -5.13 3.81
N PRO A 195 -20.32 -4.25 4.71
CA PRO A 195 -21.70 -4.23 5.19
C PRO A 195 -22.69 -3.82 4.08
N ALA A 196 -22.25 -2.98 3.15
CA ALA A 196 -22.97 -2.62 1.94
C ALA A 196 -21.97 -2.45 0.80
N LYS A 197 -22.33 -2.92 -0.41
CA LYS A 197 -21.47 -2.77 -1.60
C LYS A 197 -21.67 -1.40 -2.20
N ALA A 198 -20.56 -0.70 -2.42
CA ALA A 198 -20.58 0.45 -3.29
C ALA A 198 -20.67 -0.02 -4.75
N ALA A 199 -21.48 0.66 -5.58
CA ALA A 199 -21.69 0.28 -6.98
C ALA A 199 -20.38 0.20 -7.79
N LEU A 200 -19.40 1.04 -7.46
CA LEU A 200 -18.09 1.12 -8.13
C LEU A 200 -17.07 0.12 -7.57
N GLN A 201 -17.37 -0.50 -6.43
CA GLN A 201 -16.52 -1.47 -5.74
C GLN A 201 -17.32 -2.74 -5.40
N PRO A 202 -17.76 -3.49 -6.42
CA PRO A 202 -18.79 -4.51 -6.26
C PRO A 202 -18.30 -5.80 -5.58
N ALA A 203 -17.00 -6.07 -5.56
CA ALA A 203 -16.46 -7.33 -5.09
C ALA A 203 -15.53 -7.16 -3.89
N TYR A 204 -15.67 -8.06 -2.93
CA TYR A 204 -14.82 -8.11 -1.74
C TYR A 204 -14.07 -9.45 -1.65
N PRO A 205 -12.93 -9.48 -0.94
CA PRO A 205 -12.04 -10.64 -0.91
C PRO A 205 -12.72 -11.97 -0.60
N VAL A 206 -13.65 -12.01 0.37
CA VAL A 206 -14.37 -13.24 0.74
C VAL A 206 -15.14 -13.83 -0.45
N GLU A 207 -15.77 -13.00 -1.27
CA GLU A 207 -16.56 -13.44 -2.43
C GLU A 207 -15.65 -13.92 -3.58
N LEU A 208 -14.43 -13.38 -3.65
CA LEU A 208 -13.46 -13.69 -4.68
C LEU A 208 -12.56 -14.88 -4.31
N ALA A 209 -12.62 -15.38 -3.08
CA ALA A 209 -11.74 -16.43 -2.59
C ALA A 209 -11.72 -17.68 -3.49
N GLN A 210 -12.86 -18.06 -4.09
CA GLN A 210 -12.98 -19.19 -5.02
C GLN A 210 -12.16 -19.01 -6.32
N HIS A 211 -11.86 -17.78 -6.70
CA HIS A 211 -11.10 -17.46 -7.91
C HIS A 211 -9.61 -17.20 -7.62
N LEU A 212 -9.21 -17.10 -6.34
CA LEU A 212 -7.85 -16.81 -5.94
C LEU A 212 -6.94 -18.03 -6.19
N LYS A 213 -5.97 -17.87 -7.09
CA LYS A 213 -4.95 -18.90 -7.41
C LYS A 213 -3.55 -18.50 -6.96
N VAL A 214 -3.37 -17.27 -6.57
CA VAL A 214 -2.10 -16.68 -6.13
C VAL A 214 -2.00 -16.79 -4.61
N PRO A 215 -0.84 -17.13 -4.02
CA PRO A 215 -0.66 -17.09 -2.58
C PRO A 215 -0.75 -15.65 -2.07
N VAL A 216 -1.56 -15.44 -1.04
CA VAL A 216 -1.69 -14.15 -0.36
C VAL A 216 -1.52 -14.36 1.14
N LEU A 217 -0.64 -13.55 1.74
CA LEU A 217 -0.50 -13.42 3.18
C LEU A 217 -1.35 -12.25 3.66
N GLY A 218 -2.41 -12.52 4.40
CA GLY A 218 -3.24 -11.52 5.05
C GLY A 218 -2.77 -11.25 6.49
N LEU A 219 -2.53 -9.99 6.85
CA LEU A 219 -2.03 -9.57 8.15
C LEU A 219 -3.05 -8.65 8.81
N TYR A 220 -3.61 -9.08 9.96
CA TYR A 220 -4.75 -8.42 10.61
C TYR A 220 -4.49 -8.17 12.07
N GLY A 221 -5.09 -7.11 12.61
CA GLY A 221 -5.03 -6.78 14.02
C GLY A 221 -6.19 -7.40 14.81
N GLY A 222 -5.89 -8.01 15.95
CA GLY A 222 -6.91 -8.61 16.83
C GLY A 222 -7.79 -7.57 17.55
N ALA A 223 -7.32 -6.31 17.66
CA ALA A 223 -8.06 -5.18 18.22
C ALA A 223 -8.53 -4.18 17.14
N ASP A 224 -8.60 -4.59 15.87
CA ASP A 224 -9.10 -3.74 14.79
C ASP A 224 -10.61 -3.55 14.89
N ALA A 225 -11.06 -2.34 15.24
CA ALA A 225 -12.48 -2.02 15.37
C ALA A 225 -13.24 -2.00 14.02
N GLY A 226 -12.53 -1.92 12.89
CA GLY A 226 -13.12 -1.87 11.54
C GLY A 226 -13.16 -3.21 10.82
N ILE A 227 -12.36 -4.20 11.27
CA ILE A 227 -12.27 -5.54 10.68
C ILE A 227 -12.29 -6.55 11.84
N SER A 228 -13.46 -7.09 12.11
CA SER A 228 -13.62 -8.01 13.24
C SER A 228 -12.97 -9.38 12.99
N ILE A 229 -12.69 -10.11 14.06
CA ILE A 229 -12.17 -11.48 13.96
C ILE A 229 -13.13 -12.38 13.18
N GLU A 230 -14.45 -12.16 13.31
CA GLU A 230 -15.46 -12.90 12.53
C GLU A 230 -15.29 -12.69 11.03
N ASN A 231 -14.92 -11.48 10.58
CA ASN A 231 -14.61 -11.22 9.17
C ASN A 231 -13.36 -11.99 8.71
N VAL A 232 -12.37 -12.09 9.56
CA VAL A 232 -11.15 -12.86 9.30
C VAL A 232 -11.46 -14.36 9.20
N GLU A 233 -12.26 -14.89 10.13
CA GLU A 233 -12.66 -16.30 10.12
C GLU A 233 -13.55 -16.66 8.91
N GLN A 234 -14.42 -15.74 8.47
CA GLN A 234 -15.18 -15.90 7.23
C GLN A 234 -14.26 -16.00 6.01
N MET A 235 -13.20 -15.17 5.94
CA MET A 235 -12.23 -15.27 4.86
C MET A 235 -11.43 -16.57 4.91
N ARG A 236 -11.01 -17.03 6.09
CA ARG A 236 -10.35 -18.33 6.28
C ARG A 236 -11.26 -19.48 5.80
N ALA A 237 -12.53 -19.43 6.17
CA ALA A 237 -13.51 -20.42 5.74
C ALA A 237 -13.71 -20.40 4.22
N ALA A 238 -13.79 -19.22 3.60
CA ALA A 238 -13.92 -19.06 2.16
C ALA A 238 -12.71 -19.62 1.40
N LEU A 239 -11.49 -19.32 1.86
CA LEU A 239 -10.23 -19.87 1.29
C LEU A 239 -10.21 -21.40 1.41
N LYS A 240 -10.58 -21.94 2.56
CA LYS A 240 -10.65 -23.39 2.79
C LYS A 240 -11.68 -24.05 1.88
N ALA A 241 -12.88 -23.47 1.76
CA ALA A 241 -13.95 -23.98 0.88
C ALA A 241 -13.54 -23.94 -0.60
N ALA A 242 -12.72 -22.97 -0.99
CA ALA A 242 -12.14 -22.87 -2.33
C ALA A 242 -10.97 -23.85 -2.58
N GLY A 243 -10.54 -24.62 -1.59
CA GLY A 243 -9.36 -25.47 -1.67
C GLY A 243 -8.05 -24.71 -1.76
N ASN A 244 -8.03 -23.43 -1.35
CA ASN A 244 -6.81 -22.62 -1.33
C ASN A 244 -5.97 -23.01 -0.10
N THR A 245 -4.83 -23.66 -0.34
CA THR A 245 -3.90 -24.12 0.69
C THR A 245 -2.59 -23.32 0.69
N VAL A 246 -2.48 -22.31 -0.17
CA VAL A 246 -1.25 -21.53 -0.36
C VAL A 246 -1.34 -20.13 0.24
N SER A 247 -2.55 -19.67 0.58
CA SER A 247 -2.75 -18.39 1.26
C SER A 247 -2.86 -18.59 2.77
N GLU A 248 -2.39 -17.60 3.52
CA GLU A 248 -2.37 -17.62 4.99
C GLU A 248 -2.92 -16.30 5.53
N ILE A 249 -3.57 -16.36 6.69
CA ILE A 249 -3.98 -15.17 7.43
C ILE A 249 -3.42 -15.25 8.84
N VAL A 250 -2.64 -14.24 9.22
CA VAL A 250 -2.09 -14.06 10.56
C VAL A 250 -2.85 -12.94 11.26
N VAL A 251 -3.23 -13.18 12.51
CA VAL A 251 -3.82 -12.19 13.40
C VAL A 251 -2.83 -11.88 14.51
N TYR A 252 -2.58 -10.61 14.73
CA TYR A 252 -1.73 -10.10 15.80
C TYR A 252 -2.60 -9.66 16.96
N ASP A 253 -2.57 -10.40 18.05
CA ASP A 253 -3.37 -10.10 19.23
C ASP A 253 -3.09 -8.69 19.77
N GLY A 254 -4.16 -7.95 20.09
CA GLY A 254 -4.06 -6.59 20.61
C GLY A 254 -3.61 -5.52 19.60
N ALA A 255 -3.19 -5.89 18.39
CA ALA A 255 -2.83 -4.90 17.38
C ALA A 255 -4.07 -4.19 16.84
N PRO A 256 -4.07 -2.84 16.74
CA PRO A 256 -5.16 -2.06 16.18
C PRO A 256 -5.12 -2.04 14.65
N HIS A 257 -6.10 -1.36 14.03
CA HIS A 257 -6.01 -1.02 12.60
C HIS A 257 -4.75 -0.21 12.31
N ALA A 258 -4.13 -0.42 11.16
CA ALA A 258 -2.93 0.28 10.70
C ALA A 258 -1.68 0.08 11.62
N PHE A 259 -1.54 -1.09 12.25
CA PHE A 259 -0.40 -1.39 13.13
C PHE A 259 0.98 -1.37 12.43
N TYR A 260 1.04 -1.38 11.11
CA TYR A 260 2.28 -1.20 10.34
C TYR A 260 2.60 0.28 10.07
N ALA A 261 1.65 1.18 10.28
CA ALA A 261 1.79 2.60 9.99
C ALA A 261 2.63 3.29 11.09
N ASP A 262 3.94 3.23 10.95
CA ASP A 262 4.93 3.71 11.93
C ASP A 262 4.91 5.24 12.17
N TYR A 263 4.18 5.98 11.36
CA TYR A 263 3.91 7.41 11.53
C TYR A 263 2.77 7.71 12.53
N ARG A 264 2.05 6.68 12.96
CA ARG A 264 1.01 6.80 13.99
C ARG A 264 1.58 6.48 15.36
N PRO A 265 1.04 7.12 16.44
CA PRO A 265 1.44 6.82 17.80
C PRO A 265 1.05 5.41 18.23
#